data_e1213477335e8cc4f31438e629c41a70
#
_entry.id   e1213477335e8cc4f31438e629c41a70
#
_cell.length_a   1.000
_cell.length_b   1.000
_cell.length_c   1.000
_cell.angle_alpha   90.00
_cell.angle_beta   90.00
_cell.angle_gamma   90.00
#
_symmetry.space_group_name_H-M   'P 1'
#
loop_
_entity.id
_entity.type
_entity.pdbx_description
1 polymer ?
#
loop_
_entity_poly.entity_id
_entity_poly.type
_entity_poly.pdbx_seq_one_letter_code
_entity_poly.pdbx_strand_id
1 'polypeptide(L)'
;MAVQAKQGLVCAVERREDAAALLGQNRNRFALENLQVVCGSAPEACVGLPAPTHAVIGGSAGNMHEIVALLLARNPRVRIVATAVSLESVAELTECLTAFPFTETEVVSLQAARDRKAGGYHLMSGQNPIYIFTMQGGGETA
;
A
#
# COMPACT_ATOMS: atom_id res chain seq x y z
N MET A 1 5.06 -9.62 0.25
CA MET A 1 6.32 -8.90 0.03
C MET A 1 7.51 -9.62 0.64
N ALA A 2 7.61 -9.81 1.98
CA ALA A 2 8.78 -10.39 2.63
C ALA A 2 9.20 -11.78 2.08
N VAL A 3 8.25 -12.65 1.77
CA VAL A 3 8.52 -13.96 1.13
C VAL A 3 9.23 -13.82 -0.23
N GLN A 4 8.95 -12.75 -0.97
CA GLN A 4 9.53 -12.51 -2.31
C GLN A 4 10.83 -11.71 -2.24
N ALA A 5 10.96 -10.82 -1.26
CA ALA A 5 12.13 -9.96 -1.08
C ALA A 5 13.23 -10.68 -0.28
N LYS A 6 13.71 -11.83 -0.77
CA LYS A 6 14.63 -12.71 -0.05
C LYS A 6 15.96 -12.04 0.40
N GLN A 7 16.42 -11.03 -0.33
CA GLN A 7 17.66 -10.30 -0.05
C GLN A 7 17.40 -8.86 0.43
N GLY A 8 16.12 -8.48 0.59
CA GLY A 8 15.73 -7.14 0.98
C GLY A 8 15.02 -7.10 2.33
N LEU A 9 15.13 -5.98 3.04
CA LEU A 9 14.35 -5.70 4.24
C LEU A 9 12.94 -5.23 3.83
N VAL A 10 11.93 -5.75 4.50
CA VAL A 10 10.54 -5.28 4.39
C VAL A 10 10.12 -4.66 5.72
N CYS A 11 9.73 -3.39 5.71
CA CYS A 11 9.15 -2.71 6.85
C CYS A 11 7.62 -2.64 6.66
N ALA A 12 6.88 -3.24 7.57
CA ALA A 12 5.42 -3.19 7.60
C ALA A 12 4.99 -2.21 8.70
N VAL A 13 4.38 -1.11 8.28
CA VAL A 13 3.83 -0.08 9.19
C VAL A 13 2.33 -0.30 9.31
N GLU A 14 1.85 -0.48 10.53
CA GLU A 14 0.44 -0.71 10.82
C GLU A 14 0.04 0.07 12.08
N ARG A 15 -1.03 0.89 11.98
CA ARG A 15 -1.48 1.74 13.07
C ARG A 15 -2.26 1.01 14.15
N ARG A 16 -2.94 -0.09 13.80
CA ARG A 16 -3.74 -0.88 14.72
C ARG A 16 -2.86 -1.89 15.44
N GLU A 17 -2.86 -1.85 16.75
CA GLU A 17 -2.05 -2.74 17.59
C GLU A 17 -2.38 -4.23 17.35
N ASP A 18 -3.67 -4.56 17.22
CA ASP A 18 -4.12 -5.93 16.96
C ASP A 18 -3.62 -6.46 15.60
N ALA A 19 -3.63 -5.62 14.57
CA ALA A 19 -3.13 -5.98 13.25
C ALA A 19 -1.60 -6.04 13.22
N ALA A 20 -0.91 -5.14 13.92
CA ALA A 20 0.55 -5.20 14.08
C ALA A 20 0.98 -6.47 14.84
N ALA A 21 0.26 -6.86 15.88
CA ALA A 21 0.49 -8.11 16.60
C ALA A 21 0.31 -9.34 15.68
N LEU A 22 -0.72 -9.34 14.82
CA LEU A 22 -0.96 -10.40 13.83
C LEU A 22 0.17 -10.47 12.79
N LEU A 23 0.71 -9.32 12.34
CA LEU A 23 1.89 -9.28 11.47
C LEU A 23 3.11 -9.92 12.15
N GLY A 24 3.31 -9.67 13.45
CA GLY A 24 4.35 -10.31 14.25
C GLY A 24 4.19 -11.83 14.33
N GLN A 25 2.96 -12.31 14.56
CA GLN A 25 2.65 -13.74 14.57
C GLN A 25 2.92 -14.37 13.19
N ASN A 26 2.50 -13.73 12.10
CA ASN A 26 2.76 -14.18 10.75
C ASN A 26 4.26 -14.21 10.42
N ARG A 27 5.02 -13.19 10.85
CA ARG A 27 6.47 -13.17 10.73
C ARG A 27 7.10 -14.43 11.33
N ASN A 28 6.71 -14.78 12.55
CA ASN A 28 7.21 -15.96 13.24
C ASN A 28 6.75 -17.26 12.56
N ARG A 29 5.47 -17.35 12.19
CA ARG A 29 4.89 -18.52 11.53
C ARG A 29 5.55 -18.85 10.20
N PHE A 30 5.93 -17.83 9.43
CA PHE A 30 6.55 -17.98 8.12
C PHE A 30 8.09 -17.84 8.16
N ALA A 31 8.69 -17.76 9.35
CA ALA A 31 10.13 -17.57 9.56
C ALA A 31 10.71 -16.42 8.71
N LEU A 32 10.06 -15.26 8.71
CA LEU A 32 10.46 -14.10 7.92
C LEU A 32 11.43 -13.22 8.72
N GLU A 33 12.71 -13.53 8.66
CA GLU A 33 13.76 -12.75 9.34
C GLU A 33 13.92 -11.34 8.75
N ASN A 34 13.54 -11.16 7.49
CA ASN A 34 13.61 -9.90 6.75
C ASN A 34 12.36 -9.02 6.90
N LEU A 35 11.45 -9.31 7.83
CA LEU A 35 10.26 -8.50 8.10
C LEU A 35 10.40 -7.75 9.43
N GLN A 36 10.45 -6.43 9.36
CA GLN A 36 10.32 -5.54 10.52
C GLN A 36 8.88 -5.03 10.60
N VAL A 37 8.23 -5.22 11.76
CA VAL A 37 6.90 -4.69 12.04
C VAL A 37 7.02 -3.44 12.90
N VAL A 38 6.37 -2.37 12.47
CA VAL A 38 6.34 -1.07 13.17
C VAL A 38 4.88 -0.74 13.46
N CYS A 39 4.54 -0.62 14.74
CA CYS A 39 3.22 -0.16 15.16
C CYS A 39 3.20 1.36 15.18
N GLY A 40 2.34 1.99 14.36
CA GLY A 40 2.22 3.43 14.26
C GLY A 40 1.59 3.86 12.94
N SER A 41 1.28 5.15 12.84
CA SER A 41 0.69 5.75 11.65
C SER A 41 1.76 6.26 10.69
N ALA A 42 1.56 6.05 9.39
CA ALA A 42 2.34 6.73 8.36
C ALA A 42 1.76 8.15 8.15
N PRO A 43 2.59 9.17 7.86
CA PRO A 43 4.03 9.07 7.56
C PRO A 43 4.97 9.00 8.78
N GLU A 44 4.53 9.37 9.99
CA GLU A 44 5.39 9.56 11.17
C GLU A 44 6.19 8.30 11.52
N ALA A 45 5.53 7.15 11.54
CA ALA A 45 6.17 5.87 11.83
C ALA A 45 7.18 5.41 10.76
N CYS A 46 7.20 6.08 9.61
CA CYS A 46 8.14 5.79 8.52
C CYS A 46 9.45 6.57 8.63
N VAL A 47 9.53 7.62 9.46
CA VAL A 47 10.66 8.59 9.48
C VAL A 47 12.00 7.91 9.77
N GLY A 48 12.04 6.94 10.68
CA GLY A 48 13.27 6.22 11.07
C GLY A 48 13.62 5.01 10.18
N LEU A 49 12.78 4.67 9.19
CA LEU A 49 12.99 3.48 8.36
C LEU A 49 13.99 3.74 7.22
N PRO A 50 14.65 2.72 6.70
CA PRO A 50 15.51 2.85 5.51
C PRO A 50 14.75 3.39 4.31
N ALA A 51 15.46 4.07 3.39
CA ALA A 51 14.88 4.56 2.14
C ALA A 51 14.33 3.39 1.31
N PRO A 52 13.04 3.38 0.95
CA PRO A 52 12.44 2.27 0.24
C PRO A 52 12.75 2.31 -1.25
N THR A 53 12.94 1.14 -1.86
CA THR A 53 12.92 0.99 -3.33
C THR A 53 11.52 0.75 -3.86
N HIS A 54 10.68 0.12 -3.05
CA HIS A 54 9.28 -0.22 -3.36
C HIS A 54 8.41 0.05 -2.15
N ALA A 55 7.23 0.59 -2.37
CA ALA A 55 6.23 0.80 -1.33
C ALA A 55 4.86 0.27 -1.77
N VAL A 56 4.14 -0.35 -0.84
CA VAL A 56 2.73 -0.74 -1.05
C VAL A 56 1.88 -0.04 0.01
N ILE A 57 0.86 0.70 -0.43
CA ILE A 57 -0.03 1.47 0.44
C ILE A 57 -1.44 0.86 0.32
N GLY A 58 -1.91 0.21 1.39
CA GLY A 58 -3.25 -0.38 1.47
C GLY A 58 -4.32 0.56 2.03
N GLY A 59 -3.93 1.70 2.57
CA GLY A 59 -4.78 2.75 3.12
C GLY A 59 -3.93 3.84 3.76
N SER A 60 -4.35 5.09 3.63
CA SER A 60 -3.62 6.29 4.09
C SER A 60 -4.27 6.98 5.29
N ALA A 61 -5.54 6.69 5.55
CA ALA A 61 -6.36 7.43 6.53
C ALA A 61 -6.40 8.95 6.27
N GLY A 62 -6.34 9.38 5.00
CA GLY A 62 -6.32 10.79 4.60
C GLY A 62 -4.92 11.41 4.48
N ASN A 63 -3.84 10.63 4.68
CA ASN A 63 -2.46 11.13 4.61
C ASN A 63 -1.72 10.68 3.34
N MET A 64 -2.43 10.42 2.25
CA MET A 64 -1.82 9.87 1.03
C MET A 64 -0.74 10.78 0.48
N HIS A 65 -1.03 12.09 0.41
CA HIS A 65 -0.10 13.07 -0.13
C HIS A 65 1.20 13.13 0.67
N GLU A 66 1.11 13.17 2.01
CA GLU A 66 2.27 13.24 2.92
C GLU A 66 3.10 11.95 2.87
N ILE A 67 2.43 10.80 2.74
CA ILE A 67 3.12 9.51 2.60
C ILE A 67 3.90 9.48 1.27
N VAL A 68 3.27 9.86 0.16
CA VAL A 68 3.91 9.89 -1.17
C VAL A 68 5.08 10.88 -1.16
N ALA A 69 4.89 12.09 -0.60
CA ALA A 69 5.94 13.10 -0.46
C ALA A 69 7.15 12.55 0.31
N LEU A 70 6.91 11.89 1.45
CA LEU A 70 7.97 11.28 2.25
C LEU A 70 8.73 10.20 1.47
N LEU A 71 8.02 9.32 0.78
CA LEU A 71 8.62 8.22 0.01
C LEU A 71 9.53 8.76 -1.10
N LEU A 72 9.06 9.75 -1.86
CA LEU A 72 9.83 10.40 -2.93
C LEU A 72 11.02 11.21 -2.39
N ALA A 73 10.86 11.90 -1.27
CA ALA A 73 11.97 12.60 -0.61
C ALA A 73 13.08 11.65 -0.16
N ARG A 74 12.71 10.43 0.25
CA ARG A 74 13.67 9.39 0.66
C ARG A 74 14.33 8.66 -0.50
N ASN A 75 13.57 8.41 -1.54
CA ASN A 75 14.05 7.80 -2.78
C ASN A 75 13.23 8.34 -3.96
N PRO A 76 13.78 9.31 -4.72
CA PRO A 76 13.09 9.87 -5.89
C PRO A 76 12.77 8.85 -7.00
N ARG A 77 13.33 7.63 -6.93
CA ARG A 77 13.06 6.53 -7.87
C ARG A 77 12.19 5.43 -7.26
N VAL A 78 11.53 5.68 -6.15
CA VAL A 78 10.68 4.68 -5.49
C VAL A 78 9.54 4.26 -6.41
N ARG A 79 9.27 2.95 -6.46
CA ARG A 79 8.07 2.41 -7.09
C ARG A 79 6.98 2.28 -6.04
N ILE A 80 5.84 2.92 -6.26
CA ILE A 80 4.71 2.92 -5.35
C ILE A 80 3.55 2.18 -5.99
N VAL A 81 2.92 1.28 -5.22
CA VAL A 81 1.64 0.66 -5.56
C VAL A 81 0.67 1.01 -4.44
N ALA A 82 -0.42 1.70 -4.77
CA ALA A 82 -1.45 2.07 -3.81
C ALA A 82 -2.81 1.50 -4.21
N THR A 83 -3.60 1.08 -3.22
CA THR A 83 -4.95 0.57 -3.46
C THR A 83 -5.99 1.49 -2.84
N ALA A 84 -7.09 1.71 -3.55
CA ALA A 84 -8.23 2.50 -3.10
C ALA A 84 -9.54 1.76 -3.33
N VAL A 85 -10.45 1.85 -2.35
CA VAL A 85 -11.81 1.27 -2.40
C VAL A 85 -12.88 2.33 -2.16
N SER A 86 -12.52 3.56 -1.78
CA SER A 86 -13.41 4.70 -1.59
C SER A 86 -13.13 5.78 -2.62
N LEU A 87 -14.12 6.62 -2.91
CA LEU A 87 -13.98 7.74 -3.84
C LEU A 87 -12.99 8.79 -3.32
N GLU A 88 -12.93 8.99 -2.00
CA GLU A 88 -12.00 9.91 -1.35
C GLU A 88 -10.56 9.46 -1.59
N SER A 89 -10.26 8.18 -1.36
CA SER A 89 -8.91 7.64 -1.61
C SER A 89 -8.53 7.64 -3.09
N VAL A 90 -9.51 7.44 -4.00
CA VAL A 90 -9.29 7.57 -5.45
C VAL A 90 -8.97 9.02 -5.80
N ALA A 91 -9.68 10.00 -5.22
CA ALA A 91 -9.41 11.42 -5.43
C ALA A 91 -8.01 11.81 -4.96
N GLU A 92 -7.64 11.45 -3.71
CA GLU A 92 -6.30 11.69 -3.17
C GLU A 92 -5.19 11.11 -4.07
N LEU A 93 -5.35 9.86 -4.52
CA LEU A 93 -4.37 9.23 -5.41
C LEU A 93 -4.32 9.89 -6.80
N THR A 94 -5.47 10.33 -7.33
CA THR A 94 -5.52 11.04 -8.61
C THR A 94 -4.82 12.41 -8.51
N GLU A 95 -4.97 13.12 -7.40
CA GLU A 95 -4.23 14.36 -7.13
C GLU A 95 -2.71 14.09 -7.06
N CYS A 96 -2.29 13.01 -6.40
CA CYS A 96 -0.88 12.62 -6.35
C CYS A 96 -0.28 12.39 -7.73
N LEU A 97 -1.03 11.83 -8.70
CA LEU A 97 -0.53 11.61 -10.07
C LEU A 97 -0.10 12.91 -10.77
N THR A 98 -0.74 14.03 -10.41
CA THR A 98 -0.44 15.34 -11.00
C THR A 98 0.49 16.19 -10.15
N ALA A 99 0.49 15.98 -8.83
CA ALA A 99 1.27 16.77 -7.87
C ALA A 99 2.74 16.34 -7.78
N PHE A 100 3.06 15.09 -8.14
CA PHE A 100 4.42 14.55 -8.00
C PHE A 100 5.03 14.14 -9.35
N PRO A 101 6.39 14.19 -9.47
CA PRO A 101 7.12 13.92 -10.71
C PRO A 101 7.24 12.41 -10.99
N PHE A 102 6.13 11.74 -11.30
CA PHE A 102 6.14 10.35 -11.74
C PHE A 102 6.46 10.26 -13.24
N THR A 103 7.26 9.27 -13.64
CA THR A 103 7.61 9.00 -15.05
C THR A 103 6.69 7.98 -15.70
N GLU A 104 6.19 7.04 -14.90
CA GLU A 104 5.26 6.00 -15.35
C GLU A 104 4.14 5.88 -14.34
N THR A 105 2.90 5.91 -14.84
CA THR A 105 1.71 5.73 -14.02
C THR A 105 0.73 4.79 -14.71
N GLU A 106 0.08 3.93 -13.93
CA GLU A 106 -0.97 3.05 -14.41
C GLU A 106 -2.07 2.96 -13.35
N VAL A 107 -3.32 2.95 -13.79
CA VAL A 107 -4.47 2.72 -12.91
C VAL A 107 -5.27 1.54 -13.44
N VAL A 108 -5.43 0.52 -12.60
CA VAL A 108 -6.23 -0.67 -12.91
C VAL A 108 -7.44 -0.72 -11.98
N SER A 109 -8.62 -0.96 -12.52
CA SER A 109 -9.83 -1.24 -11.74
C SER A 109 -10.16 -2.72 -11.79
N LEU A 110 -10.31 -3.34 -10.61
CA LEU A 110 -10.75 -4.72 -10.47
C LEU A 110 -12.14 -4.76 -9.86
N GLN A 111 -13.01 -5.54 -10.49
CA GLN A 111 -14.35 -5.82 -9.99
C GLN A 111 -14.51 -7.33 -9.84
N ALA A 112 -15.01 -7.76 -8.70
CA ALA A 112 -15.28 -9.16 -8.43
C ALA A 112 -16.70 -9.35 -7.88
N ALA A 113 -17.29 -10.47 -8.19
CA ALA A 113 -18.53 -10.92 -7.57
C ALA A 113 -18.35 -12.37 -7.10
N ARG A 114 -19.01 -12.72 -6.02
CA ARG A 114 -19.05 -14.10 -5.50
C ARG A 114 -20.49 -14.57 -5.41
N ASP A 115 -20.73 -15.84 -5.64
CA ASP A 115 -22.02 -16.40 -5.39
C ASP A 115 -22.31 -16.48 -3.88
N ARG A 116 -23.57 -16.31 -3.55
CA ARG A 116 -24.09 -16.48 -2.21
C ARG A 116 -25.38 -17.28 -2.29
N LYS A 117 -25.43 -18.42 -1.57
CA LYS A 117 -26.64 -19.23 -1.50
C LYS A 117 -27.71 -18.50 -0.69
N ALA A 118 -28.89 -18.35 -1.28
CA ALA A 118 -30.08 -17.78 -0.65
C ALA A 118 -31.29 -18.67 -0.96
N GLY A 119 -31.67 -19.50 0.00
CA GLY A 119 -32.70 -20.54 -0.21
C GLY A 119 -32.26 -21.55 -1.27
N GLY A 120 -33.04 -21.69 -2.33
CA GLY A 120 -32.75 -22.55 -3.48
C GLY A 120 -31.94 -21.90 -4.61
N TYR A 121 -31.50 -20.64 -4.45
CA TYR A 121 -30.83 -19.83 -5.48
C TYR A 121 -29.38 -19.55 -5.14
N HIS A 122 -28.56 -19.39 -6.17
CA HIS A 122 -27.21 -18.83 -6.10
C HIS A 122 -27.25 -17.41 -6.65
N LEU A 123 -27.10 -16.42 -5.76
CA LEU A 123 -27.12 -15.00 -6.11
C LEU A 123 -25.68 -14.47 -6.19
N MET A 124 -25.38 -13.75 -7.26
CA MET A 124 -24.11 -13.05 -7.37
C MET A 124 -24.11 -11.79 -6.51
N SER A 125 -23.16 -11.71 -5.56
CA SER A 125 -22.94 -10.56 -4.69
C SER A 125 -21.68 -9.82 -5.14
N GLY A 126 -21.81 -8.59 -5.60
CA GLY A 126 -20.69 -7.73 -5.97
C GLY A 126 -19.82 -7.40 -4.76
N GLN A 127 -18.53 -7.40 -4.95
CA GLN A 127 -17.55 -6.86 -4.01
C GLN A 127 -17.27 -5.40 -4.38
N ASN A 128 -16.75 -4.62 -3.42
CA ASN A 128 -16.33 -3.26 -3.73
C ASN A 128 -15.27 -3.28 -4.85
N PRO A 129 -15.40 -2.39 -5.86
CA PRO A 129 -14.33 -2.20 -6.82
C PRO A 129 -13.03 -1.79 -6.11
N ILE A 130 -11.91 -2.31 -6.57
CA ILE A 130 -10.59 -1.93 -6.08
C ILE A 130 -9.87 -1.21 -7.22
N TYR A 131 -9.37 -0.02 -6.95
CA TYR A 131 -8.46 0.70 -7.85
C TYR A 131 -7.04 0.49 -7.38
N ILE A 132 -6.17 0.12 -8.30
CA ILE A 132 -4.74 -0.11 -8.07
C ILE A 132 -3.98 0.94 -8.87
N PHE A 133 -3.29 1.82 -8.16
CA PHE A 133 -2.43 2.85 -8.73
C PHE A 133 -0.99 2.37 -8.66
N THR A 134 -0.32 2.34 -9.80
CA THR A 134 1.12 2.07 -9.88
C THR A 134 1.81 3.35 -10.32
N MET A 135 2.84 3.78 -9.61
CA MET A 135 3.56 5.03 -9.83
C MET A 135 5.06 4.79 -9.72
N GLN A 136 5.83 5.28 -10.70
CA GLN A 136 7.29 5.22 -10.69
C GLN A 136 7.87 6.62 -10.52
N GLY A 137 8.64 6.84 -9.46
CA GLY A 137 9.32 8.11 -9.24
C GLY A 137 10.35 8.43 -10.32
N GLY A 138 10.40 9.69 -10.77
CA GLY A 138 11.18 10.13 -11.93
C GLY A 138 12.68 10.33 -11.70
N GLY A 139 13.15 10.25 -10.45
CA GLY A 139 14.59 10.33 -10.15
C GLY A 139 15.18 11.74 -10.08
N GLU A 140 14.43 12.77 -10.44
CA GLU A 140 14.83 14.16 -10.21
C GLU A 140 14.10 14.71 -8.98
N THR A 141 14.88 15.21 -8.02
CA THR A 141 14.36 16.11 -6.99
C THR A 141 14.25 17.49 -7.60
N ALA A 142 13.07 18.07 -7.58
CA ALA A 142 12.87 19.46 -7.94
C ALA A 142 13.65 20.37 -6.99
#